data_a2ff11f7eb279080049dfa8fef733bd3
#
_entry.id   a2ff11f7eb279080049dfa8fef733bd3
#
_cell.length_a   1.000
_cell.length_b   1.000
_cell.length_c   1.000
_cell.angle_alpha   90.00
_cell.angle_beta   90.00
_cell.angle_gamma   90.00
#
_symmetry.space_group_name_H-M   'P 1'
#
loop_
_entity.id
_entity.type
_entity.pdbx_description
1 polymer ?
#
loop_
_entity_poly.entity_id
_entity_poly.type
_entity_poly.pdbx_seq_one_letter_code
_entity_poly.pdbx_strand_id
1 'polypeptide(L)'
;LRTQQRLARAAYSRDFEAVIALQKQIVRSLPAKVLAVRHVVQINSEAGVDGVRWKSDAEKMRAALSLTSRGYHAKPYRRIIVTERGKERRIHIPVAYDKAMQVLYAYSLDPVAESTADRKSFAFRKGRSMFDAHAYICAAFEGDNAPDWVVRADVKACYDSISHKWLLEHIPMDAKVLREFLRAGAVFAGELFPSEQGISMGATLSPILGNMTLDGLQRYLYEHLYPDGKIDYKNGNLIRYADDLIVAVRSLADGIAVLDLLNNFLAERGLKLNMDKTGVFHLAVGFDFLSRHYERKDEVLMVRPSQKAVNDFEQRLSEFILNFHGSQKTLIQRLNRRLSGWGNYHRVTDAYDA
;
A
#
# COMPACT_ATOMS: atom_id res chain seq x y z
N LEU A 1 10.85 16.47 12.89
CA LEU A 1 9.60 16.19 13.62
C LEU A 1 8.71 17.43 13.76
N ARG A 2 9.16 18.56 14.37
CA ARG A 2 8.32 19.76 14.55
C ARG A 2 7.74 20.29 13.22
N THR A 3 8.54 20.37 12.16
CA THR A 3 8.07 20.82 10.83
C THR A 3 7.04 19.85 10.23
N GLN A 4 7.21 18.55 10.40
CA GLN A 4 6.24 17.53 9.95
C GLN A 4 4.91 17.62 10.72
N GLN A 5 4.94 17.90 12.02
CA GLN A 5 3.72 18.14 12.81
C GLN A 5 2.97 19.39 12.36
N ARG A 6 3.70 20.47 12.04
CA ARG A 6 3.10 21.70 11.46
C ARG A 6 2.50 21.42 10.09
N LEU A 7 3.20 20.64 9.27
CA LEU A 7 2.74 20.22 7.95
C LEU A 7 1.46 19.38 8.02
N ALA A 8 1.40 18.42 8.96
CA ALA A 8 0.19 17.62 9.18
C ALA A 8 -1.01 18.48 9.60
N ARG A 9 -0.80 19.48 10.48
CA ARG A 9 -1.86 20.44 10.86
C ARG A 9 -2.32 21.29 9.69
N ALA A 10 -1.40 21.83 8.89
CA ALA A 10 -1.73 22.61 7.70
C ALA A 10 -2.53 21.78 6.67
N ALA A 11 -2.13 20.52 6.47
CA ALA A 11 -2.85 19.60 5.58
C ALA A 11 -4.27 19.31 6.10
N TYR A 12 -4.42 19.04 7.41
CA TYR A 12 -5.72 18.82 8.04
C TYR A 12 -6.65 20.02 7.92
N SER A 13 -6.12 21.24 8.10
CA SER A 13 -6.89 22.49 7.93
C SER A 13 -7.04 22.95 6.47
N ARG A 14 -6.51 22.19 5.50
CA ARG A 14 -6.54 22.50 4.06
C ARG A 14 -5.84 23.82 3.69
N ASP A 15 -4.85 24.22 4.48
CA ASP A 15 -3.99 25.37 4.19
C ASP A 15 -2.88 24.94 3.20
N PHE A 16 -3.22 24.95 1.91
CA PHE A 16 -2.33 24.47 0.85
C PHE A 16 -1.09 25.34 0.66
N GLU A 17 -1.14 26.63 0.98
CA GLU A 17 0.03 27.51 0.91
C GLU A 17 1.05 27.14 1.99
N ALA A 18 0.58 26.95 3.22
CA ALA A 18 1.44 26.48 4.31
C ALA A 18 1.99 25.06 4.03
N VAL A 19 1.19 24.17 3.44
CA VAL A 19 1.64 22.83 3.03
C VAL A 19 2.83 22.94 2.07
N ILE A 20 2.71 23.71 0.98
CA ILE A 20 3.79 23.87 -0.01
C ILE A 20 5.03 24.51 0.62
N ALA A 21 4.86 25.54 1.46
CA ALA A 21 5.98 26.21 2.13
C ALA A 21 6.75 25.27 3.07
N LEU A 22 6.02 24.48 3.88
CA LEU A 22 6.61 23.54 4.83
C LEU A 22 7.26 22.35 4.14
N GLN A 23 6.69 21.84 3.04
CA GLN A 23 7.31 20.81 2.21
C GLN A 23 8.65 21.29 1.63
N LYS A 24 8.69 22.52 1.07
CA LYS A 24 9.94 23.12 0.59
C LYS A 24 10.97 23.26 1.71
N GLN A 25 10.54 23.64 2.92
CA GLN A 25 11.43 23.73 4.09
C GLN A 25 12.05 22.36 4.43
N ILE A 26 11.25 21.28 4.44
CA ILE A 26 11.74 19.92 4.73
C ILE A 26 12.75 19.48 3.66
N VAL A 27 12.40 19.59 2.39
CA VAL A 27 13.24 19.12 1.27
C VAL A 27 14.57 19.90 1.17
N ARG A 28 14.61 21.15 1.57
CA ARG A 28 15.83 21.98 1.59
C ARG A 28 16.68 21.77 2.85
N SER A 29 16.13 21.19 3.88
CA SER A 29 16.77 21.00 5.18
C SER A 29 17.92 19.99 5.11
N LEU A 30 19.13 20.41 5.51
CA LEU A 30 20.28 19.50 5.58
C LEU A 30 20.03 18.29 6.49
N PRO A 31 19.46 18.42 7.69
CA PRO A 31 19.11 17.24 8.50
C PRO A 31 18.20 16.24 7.78
N ALA A 32 17.20 16.71 7.02
CA ALA A 32 16.34 15.80 6.27
C ALA A 32 17.09 15.08 5.14
N LYS A 33 17.99 15.77 4.45
CA LYS A 33 18.85 15.20 3.40
C LYS A 33 19.80 14.13 3.98
N VAL A 34 20.44 14.42 5.12
CA VAL A 34 21.30 13.44 5.83
C VAL A 34 20.50 12.21 6.26
N LEU A 35 19.30 12.40 6.80
CA LEU A 35 18.41 11.29 7.18
C LEU A 35 17.98 10.47 5.96
N ALA A 36 17.71 11.10 4.82
CA ALA A 36 17.34 10.41 3.58
C ALA A 36 18.50 9.52 3.07
N VAL A 37 19.72 10.04 3.04
CA VAL A 37 20.91 9.25 2.67
C VAL A 37 21.16 8.11 3.67
N ARG A 38 21.04 8.38 4.98
CA ARG A 38 21.17 7.34 6.02
C ARG A 38 20.14 6.24 5.82
N HIS A 39 18.91 6.58 5.52
CA HIS A 39 17.83 5.61 5.27
C HIS A 39 18.18 4.69 4.10
N VAL A 40 18.66 5.23 2.97
CA VAL A 40 19.07 4.45 1.80
C VAL A 40 20.21 3.48 2.14
N VAL A 41 21.18 3.92 2.92
CA VAL A 41 22.29 3.06 3.36
C VAL A 41 21.83 1.95 4.30
N GLN A 42 20.91 2.25 5.23
CA GLN A 42 20.38 1.28 6.20
C GLN A 42 19.56 0.16 5.56
N ILE A 43 18.76 0.47 4.53
CA ILE A 43 17.99 -0.55 3.79
C ILE A 43 18.93 -1.54 3.08
N ASN A 44 20.16 -1.17 2.82
CA ASN A 44 21.17 -2.01 2.12
C ASN A 44 20.62 -2.69 0.86
N SER A 45 19.74 -1.98 0.14
CA SER A 45 19.12 -2.49 -1.07
C SER A 45 20.13 -2.59 -2.21
N GLU A 46 19.82 -3.38 -3.22
CA GLU A 46 20.65 -3.48 -4.41
C GLU A 46 20.90 -2.14 -5.10
N ALA A 47 22.03 -2.00 -5.80
CA ALA A 47 22.34 -0.82 -6.58
C ALA A 47 21.43 -0.69 -7.81
N GLY A 48 21.17 0.54 -8.24
CA GLY A 48 20.49 0.83 -9.49
C GLY A 48 21.37 0.56 -10.72
N VAL A 49 21.00 1.17 -11.86
CA VAL A 49 21.72 1.02 -13.14
C VAL A 49 23.17 1.54 -13.11
N ASP A 50 23.49 2.45 -12.21
CA ASP A 50 24.84 3.04 -12.07
C ASP A 50 25.78 2.26 -11.13
N GLY A 51 25.30 1.22 -10.48
CA GLY A 51 26.08 0.41 -9.54
C GLY A 51 26.53 1.13 -8.27
N VAL A 52 26.14 2.40 -8.06
CA VAL A 52 26.63 3.24 -6.97
C VAL A 52 26.06 2.81 -5.61
N ARG A 53 26.95 2.70 -4.61
CA ARG A 53 26.62 2.53 -3.19
C ARG A 53 27.54 3.42 -2.36
N TRP A 54 26.96 4.16 -1.43
CA TRP A 54 27.75 5.03 -0.53
C TRP A 54 28.29 4.22 0.66
N LYS A 55 29.60 4.07 0.75
CA LYS A 55 30.26 3.27 1.79
C LYS A 55 30.82 4.16 2.91
N SER A 56 31.62 5.17 2.56
CA SER A 56 32.28 6.05 3.52
C SER A 56 31.35 7.19 3.99
N ASP A 57 31.64 7.75 5.16
CA ASP A 57 30.88 8.88 5.68
C ASP A 57 31.07 10.16 4.85
N ALA A 58 32.25 10.31 4.23
CA ALA A 58 32.53 11.39 3.29
C ALA A 58 31.63 11.28 2.03
N GLU A 59 31.42 10.08 1.48
CA GLU A 59 30.50 9.87 0.35
C GLU A 59 29.04 10.15 0.74
N LYS A 60 28.63 9.68 1.90
CA LYS A 60 27.26 9.92 2.44
C LYS A 60 27.01 11.42 2.64
N MET A 61 27.99 12.15 3.20
CA MET A 61 27.84 13.59 3.39
C MET A 61 27.81 14.34 2.06
N ARG A 62 28.69 14.01 1.11
CA ARG A 62 28.65 14.59 -0.24
C ARG A 62 27.31 14.33 -0.94
N ALA A 63 26.79 13.11 -0.84
CA ALA A 63 25.49 12.78 -1.36
C ALA A 63 24.38 13.62 -0.72
N ALA A 64 24.38 13.79 0.61
CA ALA A 64 23.39 14.61 1.31
C ALA A 64 23.44 16.08 0.88
N LEU A 65 24.64 16.64 0.72
CA LEU A 65 24.83 18.04 0.27
C LEU A 65 24.39 18.23 -1.20
N SER A 66 24.54 17.21 -2.05
CA SER A 66 24.18 17.27 -3.47
C SER A 66 22.70 17.11 -3.74
N LEU A 67 21.87 16.58 -2.80
CA LEU A 67 20.45 16.40 -3.02
C LEU A 67 19.77 17.75 -3.29
N THR A 68 19.22 17.91 -4.48
CA THR A 68 18.52 19.14 -4.90
C THR A 68 17.44 18.84 -5.93
N SER A 69 16.34 19.60 -5.92
CA SER A 69 15.32 19.58 -6.96
C SER A 69 15.68 20.44 -8.17
N ARG A 70 16.66 21.34 -8.02
CA ARG A 70 17.08 22.23 -9.11
C ARG A 70 17.86 21.43 -10.15
N GLY A 71 17.33 21.37 -11.39
CA GLY A 71 17.95 20.62 -12.47
C GLY A 71 17.95 19.11 -12.23
N TYR A 72 17.03 18.60 -11.39
CA TYR A 72 16.92 17.17 -11.10
C TYR A 72 16.34 16.42 -12.29
N HIS A 73 17.03 15.34 -12.68
CA HIS A 73 16.58 14.36 -13.65
C HIS A 73 16.77 12.96 -13.07
N ALA A 74 15.68 12.18 -12.99
CA ALA A 74 15.73 10.82 -12.48
C ALA A 74 16.39 9.90 -13.52
N LYS A 75 17.26 9.00 -13.04
CA LYS A 75 17.81 7.94 -13.88
C LYS A 75 16.82 6.79 -14.03
N PRO A 76 16.87 6.02 -15.13
CA PRO A 76 16.04 4.83 -15.29
C PRO A 76 16.23 3.85 -14.14
N TYR A 77 15.17 3.18 -13.75
CA TYR A 77 15.22 2.09 -12.78
C TYR A 77 15.93 0.86 -13.37
N ARG A 78 16.68 0.13 -12.56
CA ARG A 78 17.09 -1.23 -12.91
C ARG A 78 15.92 -2.17 -12.62
N ARG A 79 15.36 -2.81 -13.67
CA ARG A 79 14.29 -3.79 -13.52
C ARG A 79 14.89 -5.15 -13.22
N ILE A 80 14.33 -5.83 -12.22
CA ILE A 80 14.54 -7.26 -11.95
C ILE A 80 13.19 -7.97 -11.96
N ILE A 81 13.21 -9.24 -12.35
CA ILE A 81 12.03 -10.11 -12.29
C ILE A 81 12.23 -11.04 -11.10
N VAL A 82 11.26 -11.06 -10.20
CA VAL A 82 11.23 -11.97 -9.04
C VAL A 82 10.01 -12.86 -9.19
N THR A 83 10.23 -14.18 -9.20
CA THR A 83 9.12 -15.14 -9.20
C THR A 83 8.70 -15.40 -7.75
N GLU A 84 7.49 -14.99 -7.41
CA GLU A 84 6.88 -15.23 -6.11
C GLU A 84 5.55 -15.97 -6.29
N ARG A 85 5.43 -17.17 -5.70
CA ARG A 85 4.22 -18.01 -5.80
C ARG A 85 3.81 -18.31 -7.26
N GLY A 86 4.77 -18.61 -8.11
CA GLY A 86 4.54 -18.88 -9.54
C GLY A 86 4.12 -17.66 -10.37
N LYS A 87 4.14 -16.46 -9.79
CA LYS A 87 3.86 -15.21 -10.49
C LYS A 87 5.12 -14.36 -10.60
N GLU A 88 5.39 -13.86 -11.79
CA GLU A 88 6.45 -12.92 -12.02
C GLU A 88 6.05 -11.52 -11.54
N ARG A 89 6.94 -10.92 -10.74
CA ARG A 89 6.83 -9.53 -10.30
C ARG A 89 7.99 -8.71 -10.83
N ARG A 90 7.70 -7.58 -11.44
CA ARG A 90 8.70 -6.62 -11.93
C ARG A 90 9.03 -5.65 -10.79
N ILE A 91 10.24 -5.76 -10.24
CA ILE A 91 10.71 -4.85 -9.20
C ILE A 91 11.66 -3.84 -9.84
N HIS A 92 11.44 -2.57 -9.55
CA HIS A 92 12.23 -1.46 -10.06
C HIS A 92 13.15 -0.92 -8.98
N ILE A 93 14.46 -0.91 -9.24
CA ILE A 93 15.49 -0.49 -8.29
C ILE A 93 16.06 0.85 -8.77
N PRO A 94 15.73 1.97 -8.09
CA PRO A 94 16.30 3.27 -8.42
C PRO A 94 17.80 3.33 -8.07
N VAL A 95 18.54 4.26 -8.68
CA VAL A 95 19.91 4.58 -8.25
C VAL A 95 19.91 5.17 -6.85
N ALA A 96 21.05 5.09 -6.14
CA ALA A 96 21.14 5.52 -4.75
C ALA A 96 20.71 6.97 -4.54
N TYR A 97 21.05 7.87 -5.47
CA TYR A 97 20.64 9.27 -5.45
C TYR A 97 19.13 9.44 -5.54
N ASP A 98 18.47 8.75 -6.48
CA ASP A 98 17.03 8.85 -6.67
C ASP A 98 16.27 8.20 -5.51
N LYS A 99 16.79 7.12 -4.91
CA LYS A 99 16.25 6.58 -3.65
C LYS A 99 16.26 7.65 -2.56
N ALA A 100 17.36 8.37 -2.39
CA ALA A 100 17.46 9.42 -1.38
C ALA A 100 16.54 10.60 -1.69
N MET A 101 16.39 10.98 -2.96
CA MET A 101 15.42 11.99 -3.38
C MET A 101 13.99 11.53 -3.05
N GLN A 102 13.61 10.29 -3.37
CA GLN A 102 12.29 9.75 -3.05
C GLN A 102 12.04 9.72 -1.53
N VAL A 103 13.01 9.29 -0.72
CA VAL A 103 12.92 9.31 0.75
C VAL A 103 12.74 10.73 1.28
N LEU A 104 13.50 11.69 0.73
CA LEU A 104 13.42 13.11 1.11
C LEU A 104 12.02 13.68 0.83
N TYR A 105 11.46 13.39 -0.34
CA TYR A 105 10.10 13.77 -0.68
C TYR A 105 9.04 13.00 0.11
N ALA A 106 9.27 11.73 0.43
CA ALA A 106 8.40 10.97 1.32
C ALA A 106 8.31 11.62 2.71
N TYR A 107 9.38 12.16 3.28
CA TYR A 107 9.33 12.90 4.54
C TYR A 107 8.45 14.16 4.50
N SER A 108 8.26 14.74 3.33
CA SER A 108 7.40 15.92 3.13
C SER A 108 5.98 15.55 2.70
N LEU A 109 5.75 14.39 2.12
CA LEU A 109 4.45 13.96 1.62
C LEU A 109 3.68 13.09 2.64
N ASP A 110 4.36 12.21 3.37
CA ASP A 110 3.78 11.30 4.35
C ASP A 110 2.88 11.99 5.41
N PRO A 111 3.27 13.15 6.02
CA PRO A 111 2.39 13.87 6.93
C PRO A 111 1.10 14.38 6.27
N VAL A 112 1.15 14.75 5.00
CA VAL A 112 -0.02 15.20 4.24
C VAL A 112 -0.92 14.01 3.95
N ALA A 113 -0.34 12.93 3.40
CA ALA A 113 -1.04 11.69 3.09
C ALA A 113 -1.78 11.12 4.32
N GLU A 114 -1.12 11.12 5.49
CA GLU A 114 -1.74 10.60 6.71
C GLU A 114 -2.86 11.52 7.24
N SER A 115 -2.74 12.84 7.08
CA SER A 115 -3.75 13.81 7.54
C SER A 115 -5.00 13.84 6.68
N THR A 116 -4.91 13.41 5.41
CA THR A 116 -6.03 13.42 4.44
C THR A 116 -6.57 12.04 4.13
N ALA A 117 -5.98 10.99 4.71
CA ALA A 117 -6.32 9.60 4.48
C ALA A 117 -7.74 9.23 4.92
N ASP A 118 -8.31 8.24 4.25
CA ASP A 118 -9.45 7.51 4.77
C ASP A 118 -9.08 6.82 6.10
N ARG A 119 -9.92 6.98 7.12
CA ARG A 119 -9.62 6.51 8.49
C ARG A 119 -9.36 5.01 8.57
N LYS A 120 -10.03 4.22 7.73
CA LYS A 120 -9.97 2.76 7.69
C LYS A 120 -9.11 2.25 6.54
N SER A 121 -8.02 2.96 6.22
CA SER A 121 -6.96 2.56 5.29
C SER A 121 -5.71 2.19 6.08
N PHE A 122 -5.20 0.97 5.95
CA PHE A 122 -4.23 0.41 6.90
C PHE A 122 -2.85 0.10 6.31
N ALA A 123 -2.77 -0.37 5.06
CA ALA A 123 -1.49 -0.79 4.48
C ALA A 123 -0.52 0.39 4.27
N PHE A 124 0.76 0.13 4.45
CA PHE A 124 1.86 1.08 4.23
C PHE A 124 1.76 2.38 5.05
N ARG A 125 1.05 2.36 6.15
CA ARG A 125 0.88 3.50 7.07
C ARG A 125 1.52 3.21 8.41
N LYS A 126 2.22 4.19 8.96
CA LYS A 126 2.89 4.06 10.27
C LYS A 126 1.88 3.89 11.40
N GLY A 127 2.15 2.94 12.28
CA GLY A 127 1.28 2.65 13.43
C GLY A 127 -0.03 1.96 13.07
N ARG A 128 -0.18 1.48 11.83
CA ARG A 128 -1.33 0.68 11.38
C ARG A 128 -0.88 -0.68 10.89
N SER A 129 -1.70 -1.67 11.12
CA SER A 129 -1.41 -3.07 10.80
C SER A 129 -2.63 -3.77 10.21
N MET A 130 -2.42 -4.99 9.76
CA MET A 130 -3.53 -5.86 9.35
C MET A 130 -4.43 -6.28 10.53
N PHE A 131 -3.91 -6.24 11.77
CA PHE A 131 -4.71 -6.52 12.97
C PHE A 131 -5.72 -5.40 13.24
N ASP A 132 -5.35 -4.15 12.94
CA ASP A 132 -6.28 -3.02 13.00
C ASP A 132 -7.38 -3.18 11.95
N ALA A 133 -7.02 -3.55 10.70
CA ALA A 133 -8.00 -3.84 9.66
C ALA A 133 -8.96 -4.96 10.10
N HIS A 134 -8.44 -6.06 10.67
CA HIS A 134 -9.24 -7.14 11.21
C HIS A 134 -10.20 -6.66 12.31
N ALA A 135 -9.72 -5.91 13.29
CA ALA A 135 -10.56 -5.38 14.36
C ALA A 135 -11.71 -4.50 13.83
N TYR A 136 -11.43 -3.68 12.80
CA TYR A 136 -12.47 -2.87 12.16
C TYR A 136 -13.46 -3.70 11.33
N ILE A 137 -13.03 -4.83 10.75
CA ILE A 137 -13.93 -5.77 10.07
C ILE A 137 -14.88 -6.40 11.09
N CYS A 138 -14.34 -6.93 12.19
CA CYS A 138 -15.17 -7.49 13.25
C CYS A 138 -16.19 -6.46 13.74
N ALA A 139 -15.74 -5.26 14.09
CA ALA A 139 -16.64 -4.19 14.56
C ALA A 139 -17.68 -3.75 13.50
N ALA A 140 -17.41 -3.91 12.20
CA ALA A 140 -18.36 -3.58 11.15
C ALA A 140 -19.48 -4.62 11.00
N PHE A 141 -19.16 -5.89 11.27
CA PHE A 141 -20.05 -7.01 11.02
C PHE A 141 -20.56 -7.71 12.30
N GLU A 142 -20.22 -7.22 13.49
CA GLU A 142 -20.74 -7.70 14.78
C GLU A 142 -21.89 -6.86 15.30
N GLY A 143 -22.73 -7.50 16.13
CA GLY A 143 -23.84 -6.88 16.87
C GLY A 143 -25.13 -6.70 16.08
N ASP A 144 -26.16 -6.28 16.82
CA ASP A 144 -27.50 -6.04 16.28
C ASP A 144 -27.46 -4.99 15.16
N ASN A 145 -28.24 -5.19 14.12
CA ASN A 145 -28.24 -4.32 12.93
C ASN A 145 -26.91 -4.24 12.15
N ALA A 146 -25.98 -5.17 12.33
CA ALA A 146 -24.82 -5.27 11.45
C ALA A 146 -25.27 -5.64 10.03
N PRO A 147 -24.59 -5.15 8.98
CA PRO A 147 -24.92 -5.50 7.60
C PRO A 147 -24.62 -6.97 7.31
N ASP A 148 -25.42 -7.57 6.44
CA ASP A 148 -25.27 -8.99 6.03
C ASP A 148 -24.54 -9.16 4.71
N TRP A 149 -24.24 -8.07 4.04
CA TRP A 149 -23.61 -8.10 2.73
C TRP A 149 -22.27 -7.35 2.75
N VAL A 150 -21.37 -7.80 1.92
CA VAL A 150 -20.07 -7.18 1.72
C VAL A 150 -19.73 -7.13 0.23
N VAL A 151 -19.28 -5.97 -0.22
CA VAL A 151 -18.57 -5.85 -1.48
C VAL A 151 -17.09 -6.14 -1.18
N ARG A 152 -16.52 -7.13 -1.85
CA ARG A 152 -15.08 -7.34 -1.90
C ARG A 152 -14.58 -6.91 -3.26
N ALA A 153 -13.56 -6.07 -3.30
CA ALA A 153 -13.00 -5.56 -4.54
C ALA A 153 -11.46 -5.57 -4.52
N ASP A 154 -10.89 -5.88 -5.68
CA ASP A 154 -9.45 -5.88 -5.97
C ASP A 154 -9.21 -4.98 -7.17
N VAL A 155 -8.16 -4.16 -7.15
CA VAL A 155 -7.84 -3.26 -8.26
C VAL A 155 -6.85 -3.95 -9.21
N LYS A 156 -7.22 -4.09 -10.49
CA LYS A 156 -6.41 -4.77 -11.49
C LYS A 156 -5.11 -4.00 -11.75
N ALA A 157 -3.96 -4.67 -11.53
CA ALA A 157 -2.63 -4.10 -11.79
C ALA A 157 -2.48 -2.66 -11.26
N CYS A 158 -2.92 -2.41 -10.02
CA CYS A 158 -3.07 -1.07 -9.45
C CYS A 158 -1.85 -0.19 -9.70
N TYR A 159 -0.66 -0.63 -9.27
CA TYR A 159 0.58 0.12 -9.41
C TYR A 159 0.99 0.39 -10.86
N ASP A 160 0.70 -0.53 -11.79
CA ASP A 160 1.08 -0.42 -13.19
C ASP A 160 0.12 0.45 -14.00
N SER A 161 -1.05 0.81 -13.45
CA SER A 161 -2.14 1.44 -14.21
C SER A 161 -2.48 2.87 -13.79
N ILE A 162 -1.97 3.37 -12.66
CA ILE A 162 -2.30 4.72 -12.16
C ILE A 162 -1.95 5.78 -13.19
N SER A 163 -2.90 6.67 -13.50
CA SER A 163 -2.70 7.79 -14.44
C SER A 163 -1.65 8.78 -13.95
N HIS A 164 -0.57 8.98 -14.73
CA HIS A 164 0.42 10.03 -14.46
C HIS A 164 -0.20 11.43 -14.46
N LYS A 165 -1.19 11.68 -15.36
CA LYS A 165 -1.91 12.95 -15.40
C LYS A 165 -2.61 13.20 -14.08
N TRP A 166 -3.38 12.22 -13.58
CA TRP A 166 -4.09 12.33 -12.33
C TRP A 166 -3.13 12.59 -11.15
N LEU A 167 -2.01 11.86 -11.07
CA LEU A 167 -1.01 12.06 -10.02
C LEU A 167 -0.42 13.47 -10.04
N LEU A 168 -0.08 13.99 -11.22
CA LEU A 168 0.51 15.34 -11.36
C LEU A 168 -0.48 16.46 -11.01
N GLU A 169 -1.78 16.24 -11.15
CA GLU A 169 -2.84 17.18 -10.82
C GLU A 169 -3.26 17.14 -9.36
N HIS A 170 -3.17 15.97 -8.69
CA HIS A 170 -3.77 15.78 -7.37
C HIS A 170 -2.76 15.56 -6.24
N ILE A 171 -1.52 15.14 -6.52
CA ILE A 171 -0.53 14.93 -5.47
C ILE A 171 0.15 16.25 -5.10
N PRO A 172 0.03 16.73 -3.85
CA PRO A 172 0.57 18.00 -3.41
C PRO A 172 2.09 17.91 -3.15
N MET A 173 2.89 17.83 -4.21
CA MET A 173 4.34 17.88 -4.17
C MET A 173 4.88 18.62 -5.40
N ASP A 174 6.21 18.84 -5.44
CA ASP A 174 6.86 19.45 -6.61
C ASP A 174 6.58 18.62 -7.88
N ALA A 175 5.73 19.17 -8.75
CA ALA A 175 5.26 18.47 -9.96
C ALA A 175 6.39 18.14 -10.95
N LYS A 176 7.50 18.92 -10.96
CA LYS A 176 8.66 18.62 -11.81
C LYS A 176 9.37 17.39 -11.33
N VAL A 177 9.61 17.29 -10.00
CA VAL A 177 10.25 16.13 -9.38
C VAL A 177 9.36 14.89 -9.47
N LEU A 178 8.05 15.04 -9.24
CA LEU A 178 7.10 13.94 -9.41
C LEU A 178 7.13 13.39 -10.85
N ARG A 179 7.13 14.29 -11.85
CA ARG A 179 7.20 13.89 -13.25
C ARG A 179 8.48 13.11 -13.57
N GLU A 180 9.62 13.51 -13.01
CA GLU A 180 10.88 12.79 -13.18
C GLU A 180 10.78 11.36 -12.59
N PHE A 181 10.23 11.19 -11.39
CA PHE A 181 10.04 9.86 -10.79
C PHE A 181 9.10 8.98 -11.62
N LEU A 182 8.01 9.55 -12.15
CA LEU A 182 7.02 8.80 -12.91
C LEU A 182 7.55 8.40 -14.28
N ARG A 183 8.34 9.25 -14.94
CA ARG A 183 8.84 9.04 -16.32
C ARG A 183 10.25 8.46 -16.41
N ALA A 184 10.87 8.12 -15.30
CA ALA A 184 12.23 7.59 -15.26
C ALA A 184 12.44 6.34 -16.16
N GLY A 185 11.38 5.58 -16.44
CA GLY A 185 11.47 4.33 -17.18
C GLY A 185 12.27 3.26 -16.46
N ALA A 186 12.51 2.13 -17.12
CA ALA A 186 13.26 1.03 -16.52
C ALA A 186 14.17 0.36 -17.57
N VAL A 187 15.37 -0.02 -17.16
CA VAL A 187 16.31 -0.81 -17.97
C VAL A 187 16.21 -2.28 -17.57
N PHE A 188 16.04 -3.14 -18.57
CA PHE A 188 16.04 -4.60 -18.42
C PHE A 188 16.77 -5.22 -19.63
N ALA A 189 17.70 -6.13 -19.37
CA ALA A 189 18.52 -6.78 -20.41
C ALA A 189 19.22 -5.80 -21.39
N GLY A 190 19.57 -4.59 -20.89
CA GLY A 190 20.24 -3.57 -21.71
C GLY A 190 19.29 -2.63 -22.47
N GLU A 191 17.98 -2.90 -22.48
CA GLU A 191 16.97 -2.10 -23.17
C GLU A 191 16.24 -1.16 -22.22
N LEU A 192 15.92 0.05 -22.66
CA LEU A 192 15.14 1.04 -21.92
C LEU A 192 13.65 0.92 -22.26
N PHE A 193 12.85 0.71 -21.25
CA PHE A 193 11.39 0.69 -21.32
C PHE A 193 10.84 2.00 -20.73
N PRO A 194 10.20 2.84 -21.52
CA PRO A 194 9.59 4.08 -21.04
C PRO A 194 8.43 3.79 -20.08
N SER A 195 8.09 4.77 -19.24
CA SER A 195 6.93 4.72 -18.35
C SER A 195 5.96 5.84 -18.69
N GLU A 196 4.76 5.49 -19.17
CA GLU A 196 3.71 6.43 -19.55
C GLU A 196 2.56 6.47 -18.54
N GLN A 197 2.43 5.42 -17.73
CA GLN A 197 1.47 5.27 -16.65
C GLN A 197 2.05 4.41 -15.53
N GLY A 198 1.37 4.40 -14.41
CA GLY A 198 1.75 3.59 -13.25
C GLY A 198 2.84 4.21 -12.39
N ILE A 199 3.09 3.55 -11.27
CA ILE A 199 4.15 3.88 -10.31
C ILE A 199 5.06 2.68 -10.10
N SER A 200 6.34 2.93 -9.91
CA SER A 200 7.35 1.86 -9.87
C SER A 200 7.25 1.01 -8.61
N MET A 201 6.96 -0.29 -8.75
CA MET A 201 7.01 -1.25 -7.65
C MET A 201 8.44 -1.37 -7.12
N GLY A 202 8.62 -1.15 -5.79
CA GLY A 202 9.92 -1.14 -5.12
C GLY A 202 10.53 0.25 -4.93
N ALA A 203 9.96 1.30 -5.51
CA ALA A 203 10.34 2.69 -5.22
C ALA A 203 9.75 3.16 -3.88
N THR A 204 10.53 3.92 -3.11
CA THR A 204 10.17 4.31 -1.73
C THR A 204 8.92 5.18 -1.64
N LEU A 205 8.67 6.02 -2.65
CA LEU A 205 7.53 6.93 -2.68
C LEU A 205 6.23 6.25 -3.14
N SER A 206 6.32 5.13 -3.87
CA SER A 206 5.18 4.48 -4.50
C SER A 206 4.07 4.05 -3.54
N PRO A 207 4.34 3.50 -2.34
CA PRO A 207 3.27 3.17 -1.40
C PRO A 207 2.46 4.39 -0.95
N ILE A 208 3.10 5.55 -0.78
CA ILE A 208 2.42 6.81 -0.43
C ILE A 208 1.54 7.27 -1.60
N LEU A 209 2.09 7.29 -2.81
CA LEU A 209 1.35 7.68 -4.02
C LEU A 209 0.16 6.75 -4.27
N GLY A 210 0.35 5.43 -4.16
CA GLY A 210 -0.72 4.44 -4.31
C GLY A 210 -1.85 4.64 -3.29
N ASN A 211 -1.50 4.87 -2.02
CA ASN A 211 -2.49 5.18 -0.99
C ASN A 211 -3.23 6.49 -1.28
N MET A 212 -2.52 7.57 -1.62
CA MET A 212 -3.15 8.86 -1.93
C MET A 212 -4.05 8.80 -3.18
N THR A 213 -3.72 7.93 -4.14
CA THR A 213 -4.59 7.69 -5.30
C THR A 213 -5.95 7.12 -4.90
N LEU A 214 -5.99 6.29 -3.87
CA LEU A 214 -7.22 5.63 -3.40
C LEU A 214 -7.87 6.35 -2.20
N ASP A 215 -7.20 7.32 -1.58
CA ASP A 215 -7.76 8.10 -0.47
C ASP A 215 -8.90 9.01 -0.95
N GLY A 216 -9.87 9.22 -0.06
CA GLY A 216 -11.12 9.94 -0.35
C GLY A 216 -12.24 9.05 -0.85
N LEU A 217 -11.99 7.77 -1.07
CA LEU A 217 -13.01 6.82 -1.54
C LEU A 217 -14.16 6.68 -0.54
N GLN A 218 -13.90 6.64 0.78
CA GLN A 218 -14.97 6.58 1.79
C GLN A 218 -15.90 7.78 1.71
N ARG A 219 -15.32 8.99 1.56
CA ARG A 219 -16.11 10.21 1.42
C ARG A 219 -16.94 10.18 0.13
N TYR A 220 -16.30 9.79 -0.98
CA TYR A 220 -16.97 9.65 -2.28
C TYR A 220 -18.17 8.69 -2.21
N LEU A 221 -18.01 7.53 -1.58
CA LEU A 221 -19.13 6.58 -1.38
C LEU A 221 -20.28 7.23 -0.59
N TYR A 222 -20.01 7.89 0.52
CA TYR A 222 -21.06 8.52 1.32
C TYR A 222 -21.76 9.68 0.60
N GLU A 223 -21.03 10.53 -0.11
CA GLU A 223 -21.59 11.63 -0.89
C GLU A 223 -22.58 11.15 -1.97
N HIS A 224 -22.32 9.98 -2.57
CA HIS A 224 -23.17 9.43 -3.63
C HIS A 224 -24.28 8.49 -3.12
N LEU A 225 -24.04 7.75 -2.06
CA LEU A 225 -25.07 6.90 -1.44
C LEU A 225 -26.08 7.72 -0.64
N TYR A 226 -25.68 8.86 -0.10
CA TYR A 226 -26.50 9.69 0.78
C TYR A 226 -26.50 11.16 0.35
N PRO A 227 -27.10 11.48 -0.80
CA PRO A 227 -27.12 12.86 -1.32
C PRO A 227 -27.87 13.84 -0.41
N ASP A 228 -28.77 13.33 0.45
CA ASP A 228 -29.48 14.13 1.47
C ASP A 228 -28.68 14.34 2.77
N GLY A 229 -27.46 13.76 2.87
CA GLY A 229 -26.58 13.85 4.01
C GLY A 229 -26.95 12.97 5.21
N LYS A 230 -28.01 12.15 5.12
CA LYS A 230 -28.42 11.24 6.21
C LYS A 230 -27.67 9.91 6.15
N ILE A 231 -26.39 9.94 6.51
CA ILE A 231 -25.48 8.82 6.36
C ILE A 231 -25.82 7.68 7.33
N ASP A 232 -26.08 6.48 6.78
CA ASP A 232 -26.00 5.24 7.54
C ASP A 232 -24.54 4.73 7.54
N TYR A 233 -23.84 4.92 8.63
CA TYR A 233 -22.44 4.53 8.76
C TYR A 233 -22.19 3.01 8.73
N LYS A 234 -23.25 2.19 8.76
CA LYS A 234 -23.18 0.74 8.60
C LYS A 234 -23.31 0.31 7.13
N ASN A 235 -23.82 1.19 6.25
CA ASN A 235 -23.96 0.95 4.81
C ASN A 235 -22.98 1.83 4.01
N GLY A 236 -22.20 1.25 3.12
CA GLY A 236 -21.12 1.94 2.40
C GLY A 236 -19.84 2.14 3.24
N ASN A 237 -19.67 1.35 4.30
CA ASN A 237 -18.53 1.44 5.20
C ASN A 237 -17.30 0.74 4.62
N LEU A 238 -16.32 1.54 4.18
CA LEU A 238 -15.09 1.06 3.52
C LEU A 238 -14.02 0.66 4.53
N ILE A 239 -13.38 -0.49 4.30
CA ILE A 239 -12.14 -0.92 4.95
C ILE A 239 -11.13 -1.27 3.84
N ARG A 240 -9.97 -0.67 3.87
CA ARG A 240 -8.98 -0.77 2.79
C ARG A 240 -7.61 -1.22 3.31
N TYR A 241 -6.99 -2.16 2.61
CA TYR A 241 -5.61 -2.57 2.83
C TYR A 241 -4.84 -2.52 1.51
N ALA A 242 -4.16 -1.41 1.22
CA ALA A 242 -3.60 -1.05 -0.10
C ALA A 242 -4.70 -1.01 -1.18
N ASP A 243 -4.61 -1.90 -2.16
CA ASP A 243 -5.56 -2.07 -3.26
C ASP A 243 -6.65 -3.13 -2.99
N ASP A 244 -6.55 -3.88 -1.89
CA ASP A 244 -7.62 -4.76 -1.42
C ASP A 244 -8.68 -3.93 -0.65
N LEU A 245 -9.94 -4.03 -1.07
CA LEU A 245 -11.06 -3.25 -0.57
C LEU A 245 -12.18 -4.16 -0.10
N ILE A 246 -12.81 -3.81 1.03
CA ILE A 246 -14.13 -4.31 1.39
C ILE A 246 -15.04 -3.15 1.77
N VAL A 247 -16.32 -3.25 1.40
CA VAL A 247 -17.36 -2.28 1.77
C VAL A 247 -18.52 -3.05 2.37
N ALA A 248 -18.84 -2.77 3.63
CA ALA A 248 -20.02 -3.33 4.30
C ALA A 248 -21.28 -2.65 3.75
N VAL A 249 -22.28 -3.43 3.37
CA VAL A 249 -23.53 -2.96 2.77
C VAL A 249 -24.75 -3.72 3.29
N ARG A 250 -25.92 -3.07 3.30
CA ARG A 250 -27.16 -3.64 3.87
C ARG A 250 -27.83 -4.65 2.96
N SER A 251 -27.69 -4.49 1.66
CA SER A 251 -28.39 -5.32 0.67
C SER A 251 -27.53 -5.62 -0.55
N LEU A 252 -27.94 -6.60 -1.34
CA LEU A 252 -27.35 -6.87 -2.64
C LEU A 252 -27.45 -5.67 -3.58
N ALA A 253 -28.57 -4.94 -3.53
CA ALA A 253 -28.78 -3.74 -4.35
C ALA A 253 -27.80 -2.62 -3.98
N ASP A 254 -27.58 -2.38 -2.68
CA ASP A 254 -26.52 -1.44 -2.22
C ASP A 254 -25.13 -1.89 -2.68
N GLY A 255 -24.88 -3.19 -2.63
CA GLY A 255 -23.61 -3.75 -3.10
C GLY A 255 -23.36 -3.50 -4.58
N ILE A 256 -24.38 -3.64 -5.43
CA ILE A 256 -24.28 -3.34 -6.87
C ILE A 256 -24.05 -1.84 -7.07
N ALA A 257 -24.78 -0.98 -6.38
CA ALA A 257 -24.58 0.47 -6.45
C ALA A 257 -23.15 0.87 -6.02
N VAL A 258 -22.60 0.24 -4.97
CA VAL A 258 -21.22 0.46 -4.53
C VAL A 258 -20.22 0.02 -5.60
N LEU A 259 -20.44 -1.10 -6.30
CA LEU A 259 -19.55 -1.52 -7.40
C LEU A 259 -19.49 -0.49 -8.53
N ASP A 260 -20.62 0.08 -8.91
CA ASP A 260 -20.68 1.14 -9.92
C ASP A 260 -19.93 2.40 -9.46
N LEU A 261 -20.12 2.80 -8.21
CA LEU A 261 -19.38 3.92 -7.62
C LEU A 261 -17.87 3.66 -7.56
N LEU A 262 -17.44 2.44 -7.19
CA LEU A 262 -16.04 2.05 -7.22
C LEU A 262 -15.46 2.14 -8.63
N ASN A 263 -16.17 1.65 -9.65
CA ASN A 263 -15.73 1.74 -11.04
C ASN A 263 -15.56 3.20 -11.48
N ASN A 264 -16.51 4.07 -11.18
CA ASN A 264 -16.42 5.49 -11.52
C ASN A 264 -15.24 6.18 -10.83
N PHE A 265 -15.07 5.97 -9.52
CA PHE A 265 -13.95 6.52 -8.76
C PHE A 265 -12.59 6.05 -9.30
N LEU A 266 -12.46 4.78 -9.64
CA LEU A 266 -11.23 4.19 -10.15
C LEU A 266 -10.92 4.66 -11.57
N ALA A 267 -11.95 4.79 -12.44
CA ALA A 267 -11.78 5.18 -13.83
C ALA A 267 -11.11 6.55 -13.99
N GLU A 268 -11.47 7.54 -13.15
CA GLU A 268 -10.84 8.87 -13.13
C GLU A 268 -9.32 8.80 -12.88
N ARG A 269 -8.87 7.75 -12.17
CA ARG A 269 -7.48 7.51 -11.77
C ARG A 269 -6.73 6.60 -12.73
N GLY A 270 -7.39 6.20 -13.85
CA GLY A 270 -6.85 5.24 -14.81
C GLY A 270 -6.89 3.78 -14.32
N LEU A 271 -7.63 3.52 -13.24
CA LEU A 271 -7.72 2.21 -12.61
C LEU A 271 -8.99 1.47 -12.99
N LYS A 272 -8.99 0.14 -12.83
CA LYS A 272 -10.13 -0.74 -13.10
C LYS A 272 -10.23 -1.81 -12.02
N LEU A 273 -11.46 -2.26 -11.74
CA LEU A 273 -11.68 -3.43 -10.89
C LEU A 273 -11.18 -4.71 -11.58
N ASN A 274 -10.67 -5.62 -10.78
CA ASN A 274 -10.38 -6.98 -11.18
C ASN A 274 -11.62 -7.85 -10.98
N MET A 275 -12.40 -8.04 -12.04
CA MET A 275 -13.70 -8.71 -11.96
C MET A 275 -13.63 -10.19 -11.52
N ASP A 276 -12.48 -10.86 -11.72
CA ASP A 276 -12.26 -12.24 -11.26
C ASP A 276 -12.19 -12.36 -9.72
N LYS A 277 -11.94 -11.25 -9.04
CA LYS A 277 -11.78 -11.19 -7.59
C LYS A 277 -12.75 -10.22 -6.91
N THR A 278 -13.61 -9.59 -7.67
CA THR A 278 -14.57 -8.59 -7.19
C THR A 278 -15.98 -9.16 -7.22
N GLY A 279 -16.74 -8.92 -6.15
CA GLY A 279 -18.14 -9.37 -6.07
C GLY A 279 -18.83 -8.87 -4.81
N VAL A 280 -20.12 -9.17 -4.74
CA VAL A 280 -20.97 -8.92 -3.59
C VAL A 280 -21.29 -10.27 -2.94
N PHE A 281 -21.00 -10.40 -1.65
CA PHE A 281 -21.11 -11.65 -0.91
C PHE A 281 -22.05 -11.48 0.28
N HIS A 282 -22.87 -12.48 0.57
CA HIS A 282 -23.63 -12.55 1.81
C HIS A 282 -22.77 -13.19 2.91
N LEU A 283 -22.83 -12.67 4.12
CA LEU A 283 -21.99 -13.13 5.24
C LEU A 283 -22.25 -14.59 5.65
N ALA A 284 -23.44 -15.14 5.39
CA ALA A 284 -23.71 -16.55 5.62
C ALA A 284 -22.90 -17.49 4.69
N VAL A 285 -22.45 -16.99 3.54
CA VAL A 285 -21.52 -17.71 2.63
C VAL A 285 -20.07 -17.37 2.98
N GLY A 286 -19.85 -16.19 3.52
CA GLY A 286 -18.56 -15.67 3.90
C GLY A 286 -17.74 -15.09 2.75
N PHE A 287 -16.61 -14.49 3.13
CA PHE A 287 -15.66 -13.90 2.19
C PHE A 287 -14.23 -13.99 2.73
N ASP A 288 -13.27 -14.01 1.80
CA ASP A 288 -11.86 -14.03 2.14
C ASP A 288 -11.27 -12.61 2.07
N PHE A 289 -10.56 -12.18 3.12
CA PHE A 289 -9.80 -10.94 3.14
C PHE A 289 -8.53 -11.08 3.99
N LEU A 290 -7.39 -10.63 3.48
CA LEU A 290 -6.08 -10.72 4.15
C LEU A 290 -5.78 -12.13 4.69
N SER A 291 -5.95 -13.15 3.86
CA SER A 291 -5.71 -14.56 4.22
C SER A 291 -6.62 -15.11 5.34
N ARG A 292 -7.71 -14.44 5.65
CA ARG A 292 -8.74 -14.87 6.60
C ARG A 292 -10.08 -15.02 5.89
N HIS A 293 -10.87 -15.96 6.36
CA HIS A 293 -12.25 -16.16 5.99
C HIS A 293 -13.16 -15.63 7.08
N TYR A 294 -14.10 -14.78 6.72
CA TYR A 294 -15.11 -14.19 7.60
C TYR A 294 -16.48 -14.72 7.19
N GLU A 295 -17.18 -15.33 8.11
CA GLU A 295 -18.50 -15.96 7.87
C GLU A 295 -19.39 -15.72 9.09
N ARG A 296 -20.69 -15.43 8.91
CA ARG A 296 -21.63 -15.34 10.01
C ARG A 296 -22.42 -16.63 10.14
N LYS A 297 -22.35 -17.27 11.31
CA LYS A 297 -23.13 -18.44 11.71
C LYS A 297 -23.84 -18.15 13.02
N ASP A 298 -25.14 -18.44 13.09
CA ASP A 298 -25.94 -18.26 14.29
C ASP A 298 -25.73 -16.89 14.96
N GLU A 299 -25.78 -15.82 14.17
CA GLU A 299 -25.55 -14.42 14.57
C GLU A 299 -24.12 -14.10 15.06
N VAL A 300 -23.21 -15.05 15.05
CA VAL A 300 -21.81 -14.87 15.45
C VAL A 300 -20.91 -14.76 14.23
N LEU A 301 -20.04 -13.75 14.22
CA LEU A 301 -19.01 -13.64 13.20
C LEU A 301 -17.85 -14.59 13.51
N MET A 302 -17.72 -15.62 12.70
CA MET A 302 -16.62 -16.60 12.77
C MET A 302 -15.47 -16.14 11.87
N VAL A 303 -14.24 -16.21 12.38
CA VAL A 303 -13.05 -15.82 11.62
C VAL A 303 -12.02 -16.93 11.68
N ARG A 304 -11.65 -17.49 10.54
CA ARG A 304 -10.65 -18.56 10.42
C ARG A 304 -9.62 -18.24 9.33
N PRO A 305 -8.47 -18.92 9.30
CA PRO A 305 -7.58 -18.85 8.14
C PRO A 305 -8.36 -19.25 6.87
N SER A 306 -8.16 -18.50 5.76
CA SER A 306 -8.80 -18.90 4.50
C SER A 306 -8.22 -20.23 4.01
N GLN A 307 -9.04 -21.07 3.36
CA GLN A 307 -8.59 -22.37 2.83
C GLN A 307 -7.38 -22.22 1.91
N LYS A 308 -7.38 -21.15 1.13
CA LYS A 308 -6.23 -20.81 0.29
C LYS A 308 -4.96 -20.56 1.11
N ALA A 309 -5.05 -19.83 2.22
CA ALA A 309 -3.90 -19.55 3.08
C ALA A 309 -3.34 -20.81 3.74
N VAL A 310 -4.21 -21.72 4.15
CA VAL A 310 -3.83 -23.06 4.69
C VAL A 310 -3.09 -23.86 3.62
N ASN A 311 -3.71 -24.06 2.47
CA ASN A 311 -3.11 -24.82 1.36
C ASN A 311 -1.76 -24.25 0.91
N ASP A 312 -1.67 -22.90 0.76
CA ASP A 312 -0.42 -22.21 0.41
C ASP A 312 0.66 -22.39 1.48
N PHE A 313 0.28 -22.52 2.75
CA PHE A 313 1.23 -22.73 3.85
C PHE A 313 1.72 -24.18 3.90
N GLU A 314 0.83 -25.14 3.80
CA GLU A 314 1.14 -26.58 3.74
C GLU A 314 2.07 -26.90 2.56
N GLN A 315 1.76 -26.39 1.38
CA GLN A 315 2.61 -26.57 0.20
C GLN A 315 4.03 -26.06 0.46
N ARG A 316 4.16 -24.82 0.99
CA ARG A 316 5.48 -24.22 1.29
C ARG A 316 6.25 -24.96 2.38
N LEU A 317 5.56 -25.54 3.36
CA LEU A 317 6.20 -26.38 4.37
C LEU A 317 6.71 -27.68 3.74
N SER A 318 5.89 -28.34 2.95
CA SER A 318 6.25 -29.57 2.25
C SER A 318 7.44 -29.37 1.31
N GLU A 319 7.40 -28.33 0.47
CA GLU A 319 8.52 -27.97 -0.41
C GLU A 319 9.80 -27.67 0.39
N PHE A 320 9.67 -26.98 1.51
CA PHE A 320 10.81 -26.68 2.36
C PHE A 320 11.42 -27.92 3.00
N ILE A 321 10.59 -28.87 3.47
CA ILE A 321 11.07 -30.13 4.08
C ILE A 321 11.75 -31.01 3.04
N LEU A 322 11.12 -31.18 1.87
CA LEU A 322 11.63 -32.04 0.79
C LEU A 322 12.95 -31.53 0.22
N ASN A 323 13.14 -30.20 0.14
CA ASN A 323 14.36 -29.59 -0.42
C ASN A 323 15.36 -29.17 0.67
N PHE A 324 15.18 -29.63 1.91
CA PHE A 324 16.08 -29.21 2.99
C PHE A 324 17.36 -30.06 3.02
N HIS A 325 18.49 -29.40 2.87
CA HIS A 325 19.83 -29.97 3.03
C HIS A 325 20.48 -29.41 4.30
N GLY A 326 20.59 -30.22 5.34
CA GLY A 326 21.20 -29.81 6.60
C GLY A 326 20.93 -30.75 7.76
N SER A 327 21.35 -30.40 8.97
CA SER A 327 21.10 -31.22 10.16
C SER A 327 19.63 -31.15 10.59
N GLN A 328 19.15 -32.27 11.18
CA GLN A 328 17.80 -32.34 11.77
C GLN A 328 17.52 -31.20 12.77
N LYS A 329 18.51 -30.84 13.59
CA LYS A 329 18.39 -29.70 14.53
C LYS A 329 18.10 -28.39 13.80
N THR A 330 18.77 -28.12 12.69
CA THR A 330 18.57 -26.91 11.89
C THR A 330 17.19 -26.93 11.20
N LEU A 331 16.75 -28.08 10.72
CA LEU A 331 15.43 -28.25 10.14
C LEU A 331 14.34 -27.89 11.15
N ILE A 332 14.38 -28.47 12.35
CA ILE A 332 13.40 -28.21 13.41
C ILE A 332 13.39 -26.72 13.78
N GLN A 333 14.55 -26.09 13.96
CA GLN A 333 14.62 -24.66 14.27
C GLN A 333 13.99 -23.78 13.19
N ARG A 334 14.19 -24.12 11.92
CA ARG A 334 13.62 -23.36 10.79
C ARG A 334 12.10 -23.62 10.62
N LEU A 335 11.64 -24.86 10.87
CA LEU A 335 10.21 -25.20 10.88
C LEU A 335 9.48 -24.44 12.00
N ASN A 336 10.02 -24.46 13.23
CA ASN A 336 9.41 -23.74 14.35
C ASN A 336 9.27 -22.25 14.09
N ARG A 337 10.23 -21.60 13.41
CA ARG A 337 10.11 -20.19 13.00
C ARG A 337 8.97 -19.97 12.02
N ARG A 338 8.76 -20.88 11.06
CA ARG A 338 7.68 -20.79 10.06
C ARG A 338 6.32 -21.00 10.72
N LEU A 339 6.20 -22.04 11.56
CA LEU A 339 4.98 -22.35 12.32
C LEU A 339 4.62 -21.19 13.26
N SER A 340 5.59 -20.69 14.05
CA SER A 340 5.36 -19.53 14.93
C SER A 340 4.99 -18.28 14.16
N GLY A 341 5.58 -18.04 13.00
CA GLY A 341 5.24 -16.91 12.13
C GLY A 341 3.80 -17.00 11.63
N TRP A 342 3.37 -18.17 11.19
CA TRP A 342 2.00 -18.42 10.72
C TRP A 342 0.99 -18.33 11.87
N GLY A 343 1.28 -18.96 13.01
CA GLY A 343 0.43 -18.88 14.20
C GLY A 343 0.28 -17.44 14.72
N ASN A 344 1.38 -16.66 14.76
CA ASN A 344 1.30 -15.24 15.14
C ASN A 344 0.47 -14.40 14.16
N TYR A 345 0.50 -14.73 12.86
CA TYR A 345 -0.32 -14.05 11.86
C TYR A 345 -1.81 -14.33 12.06
N HIS A 346 -2.15 -15.58 12.40
CA HIS A 346 -3.53 -16.05 12.57
C HIS A 346 -4.03 -16.05 14.03
N ARG A 347 -3.26 -15.53 15.00
CA ARG A 347 -3.58 -15.55 16.44
C ARG A 347 -4.92 -14.87 16.84
N VAL A 348 -5.51 -14.12 15.94
CA VAL A 348 -6.80 -13.41 16.12
C VAL A 348 -7.95 -14.13 15.43
N THR A 349 -7.75 -15.36 15.00
CA THR A 349 -8.77 -16.21 14.36
C THR A 349 -9.16 -17.33 15.30
N ASP A 350 -10.35 -17.90 15.10
CA ASP A 350 -10.86 -19.08 15.82
C ASP A 350 -10.20 -20.36 15.27
N ALA A 351 -8.87 -20.38 15.26
CA ALA A 351 -8.04 -21.38 14.59
C ALA A 351 -7.72 -22.59 15.49
N TYR A 352 -8.65 -23.03 16.35
CA TYR A 352 -8.43 -24.20 17.21
C TYR A 352 -8.39 -25.54 16.43
N ASP A 353 -8.89 -25.58 15.19
CA ASP A 353 -9.02 -26.78 14.37
C ASP A 353 -8.21 -26.76 13.05
N ALA A 354 -7.25 -25.83 12.91
CA ALA A 354 -6.46 -25.68 11.68
C ALA A 354 -5.03 -26.22 11.79
#